data_1c6f3c790094220e11e1b0d26784afe0
#
_entry.id   1c6f3c790094220e11e1b0d26784afe0
#
_cell.length_a   1.000
_cell.length_b   1.000
_cell.length_c   1.000
_cell.angle_alpha   90.00
_cell.angle_beta   90.00
_cell.angle_gamma   90.00
#
_symmetry.space_group_name_H-M   'P 1'
#
loop_
_entity.id
_entity.type
_entity.pdbx_description
1 polymer ?
#
loop_
_entity_poly.entity_id
_entity_poly.type
_entity_poly.pdbx_seq_one_letter_code
_entity_poly.pdbx_strand_id
1 'polypeptide(L)'
;MVHPDNADAGLQPKVARFRAILHVMASILIVATGNSLLTTTVSLHLSDPAIDPQVVQLLLTAFPIGFLAGCLSARLLVSRYGHEHAFLAVAAFAACGACGYMLTQAPAVWFCLRLINGFAIATLFVVAESWINLYADQKNRGAYFSLYMLMTSLATLSAQLLVEAAGPGSSHLFEIVLGVILCGLAYARLFGAPWPALGVSAAAETVGTGSVHLRHRFGVWQLAALAPVTVVGVFQAGMTNMNVYTMTPIYAERVGLDAASAVTLVTAFSLGGMLAQAPVGWLSDRVDRRLLLLAQGLAGAGLCATIAWPGPHPQILFLGLFFAYGAVALTIYPVAIAYANSQLDSRHMVSASGGLLLLYSIGNIMTPGAAAVLMDWFAPQALFLLLGSGAFLVAVAACLNLSRRPSGGTKLCLESGGCE
;
A
#
# COMPACT_ATOMS: atom_id res chain seq x y z
N MET A 1 33.64 30.46 -31.95
CA MET A 1 33.94 30.25 -30.51
C MET A 1 32.61 30.13 -29.76
N VAL A 2 32.21 28.92 -29.48
CA VAL A 2 30.98 28.63 -28.67
C VAL A 2 31.42 28.59 -27.22
N HIS A 3 30.88 29.47 -26.39
CA HIS A 3 31.16 29.54 -24.95
C HIS A 3 30.72 28.25 -24.27
N PRO A 4 31.56 27.60 -23.47
CA PRO A 4 31.24 26.35 -22.75
C PRO A 4 30.32 26.54 -21.55
N ASP A 5 29.95 27.77 -21.17
CA ASP A 5 29.24 28.06 -19.90
C ASP A 5 27.72 27.82 -19.89
N ASN A 6 27.11 27.51 -21.05
CA ASN A 6 25.66 27.30 -21.10
C ASN A 6 25.18 25.85 -20.81
N ALA A 7 26.11 24.87 -20.77
CA ALA A 7 25.75 23.48 -20.49
C ALA A 7 25.58 23.21 -18.96
N ASP A 8 26.36 23.92 -18.15
CA ASP A 8 26.37 23.70 -16.67
C ASP A 8 25.18 24.37 -15.96
N ALA A 9 24.66 25.49 -16.48
CA ALA A 9 23.52 26.19 -15.92
C ALA A 9 22.21 25.38 -15.98
N GLY A 10 22.10 24.48 -16.97
CA GLY A 10 20.94 23.59 -17.12
C GLY A 10 21.02 22.28 -16.32
N LEU A 11 22.21 21.85 -15.93
CA LEU A 11 22.45 20.61 -15.17
C LEU A 11 22.25 20.80 -13.66
N GLN A 12 22.63 21.96 -13.11
CA GLN A 12 22.50 22.26 -11.69
C GLN A 12 21.04 22.16 -11.17
N PRO A 13 20.01 22.71 -11.82
CA PRO A 13 18.65 22.57 -11.33
C PRO A 13 18.10 21.14 -11.42
N LYS A 14 18.55 20.33 -12.39
CA LYS A 14 18.14 18.92 -12.51
C LYS A 14 18.75 18.05 -11.41
N VAL A 15 20.02 18.25 -11.10
CA VAL A 15 20.73 17.54 -10.01
C VAL A 15 20.13 17.91 -8.66
N ALA A 16 19.83 19.19 -8.43
CA ALA A 16 19.20 19.65 -7.20
C ALA A 16 17.81 19.02 -7.00
N ARG A 17 16.98 18.96 -8.06
CA ARG A 17 15.67 18.29 -8.03
C ARG A 17 15.78 16.80 -7.74
N PHE A 18 16.71 16.11 -8.38
CA PHE A 18 16.93 14.68 -8.14
C PHE A 18 17.37 14.40 -6.71
N ARG A 19 18.28 15.21 -6.15
CA ARG A 19 18.69 15.12 -4.75
C ARG A 19 17.51 15.34 -3.80
N ALA A 20 16.66 16.34 -4.06
CA ALA A 20 15.47 16.60 -3.27
C ALA A 20 14.54 15.38 -3.23
N ILE A 21 14.27 14.77 -4.39
CA ILE A 21 13.44 13.55 -4.48
C ILE A 21 14.06 12.40 -3.67
N LEU A 22 15.37 12.18 -3.77
CA LEU A 22 16.04 11.12 -3.00
C LEU A 22 15.92 11.32 -1.51
N HIS A 23 16.08 12.54 -0.99
CA HIS A 23 15.92 12.83 0.44
C HIS A 23 14.49 12.59 0.91
N VAL A 24 13.50 12.99 0.13
CA VAL A 24 12.08 12.71 0.41
C VAL A 24 11.84 11.20 0.46
N MET A 25 12.30 10.46 -0.55
CA MET A 25 12.14 9.01 -0.61
C MET A 25 12.84 8.30 0.54
N ALA A 26 14.04 8.75 0.94
CA ALA A 26 14.74 8.21 2.10
C ALA A 26 13.97 8.47 3.41
N SER A 27 13.39 9.66 3.59
CA SER A 27 12.54 9.98 4.74
C SER A 27 11.32 9.07 4.80
N ILE A 28 10.66 8.88 3.66
CA ILE A 28 9.49 7.99 3.53
C ILE A 28 9.88 6.54 3.84
N LEU A 29 11.01 6.05 3.27
CA LEU A 29 11.53 4.72 3.54
C LEU A 29 11.67 4.48 5.04
N ILE A 30 12.33 5.39 5.76
CA ILE A 30 12.60 5.21 7.19
C ILE A 30 11.29 5.24 7.99
N VAL A 31 10.41 6.22 7.77
CA VAL A 31 9.14 6.32 8.50
C VAL A 31 8.20 5.16 8.17
N ALA A 32 8.15 4.73 6.90
CA ALA A 32 7.37 3.58 6.49
C ALA A 32 7.90 2.27 7.08
N THR A 33 9.23 2.13 7.23
CA THR A 33 9.86 1.02 7.96
C THR A 33 9.36 0.98 9.40
N GLY A 34 9.40 2.10 10.11
CA GLY A 34 8.90 2.19 11.49
C GLY A 34 7.41 1.82 11.60
N ASN A 35 6.59 2.27 10.65
CA ASN A 35 5.17 1.89 10.62
C ASN A 35 4.94 0.40 10.34
N SER A 36 5.67 -0.18 9.38
CA SER A 36 5.56 -1.60 9.07
C SER A 36 6.04 -2.45 10.26
N LEU A 37 7.12 -2.03 10.92
CA LEU A 37 7.64 -2.63 12.14
C LEU A 37 6.57 -2.59 13.27
N LEU A 38 5.94 -1.43 13.49
CA LEU A 38 4.84 -1.28 14.46
C LEU A 38 3.68 -2.23 14.14
N THR A 39 3.30 -2.34 12.88
CA THR A 39 2.21 -3.23 12.46
C THR A 39 2.51 -4.67 12.80
N THR A 40 3.71 -5.16 12.50
CA THR A 40 4.16 -6.52 12.83
C THR A 40 4.27 -6.72 14.35
N THR A 41 4.84 -5.77 15.07
CA THR A 41 4.97 -5.82 16.54
C THR A 41 3.61 -5.93 17.23
N VAL A 42 2.65 -5.11 16.81
CA VAL A 42 1.27 -5.18 17.34
C VAL A 42 0.60 -6.51 16.97
N SER A 43 0.79 -7.00 15.74
CA SER A 43 0.24 -8.30 15.33
C SER A 43 0.82 -9.47 16.14
N LEU A 44 2.12 -9.44 16.42
CA LEU A 44 2.79 -10.43 17.27
C LEU A 44 2.24 -10.38 18.70
N HIS A 45 2.00 -9.18 19.23
CA HIS A 45 1.38 -9.06 20.56
C HIS A 45 -0.06 -9.57 20.56
N LEU A 46 -0.85 -9.27 19.52
CA LEU A 46 -2.24 -9.73 19.40
C LEU A 46 -2.36 -11.23 19.06
N SER A 47 -1.27 -11.92 18.75
CA SER A 47 -1.28 -13.38 18.60
C SER A 47 -1.23 -14.15 19.91
N ASP A 48 -1.06 -13.45 21.05
CA ASP A 48 -1.10 -14.08 22.37
C ASP A 48 -2.50 -14.68 22.64
N PRO A 49 -2.60 -16.00 22.88
CA PRO A 49 -3.87 -16.69 23.17
C PRO A 49 -4.61 -16.16 24.40
N ALA A 50 -3.93 -15.46 25.30
CA ALA A 50 -4.53 -14.85 26.47
C ALA A 50 -5.40 -13.63 26.17
N ILE A 51 -5.31 -13.06 24.96
CA ILE A 51 -6.08 -11.87 24.56
C ILE A 51 -7.43 -12.31 23.99
N ASP A 52 -8.51 -11.69 24.48
CA ASP A 52 -9.87 -11.94 24.01
C ASP A 52 -9.95 -11.72 22.48
N PRO A 53 -10.45 -12.70 21.71
CA PRO A 53 -10.63 -12.59 20.26
C PRO A 53 -11.44 -11.36 19.83
N GLN A 54 -12.42 -10.91 20.62
CA GLN A 54 -13.19 -9.70 20.32
C GLN A 54 -12.33 -8.44 20.39
N VAL A 55 -11.39 -8.40 21.35
CA VAL A 55 -10.41 -7.29 21.46
C VAL A 55 -9.47 -7.31 20.28
N VAL A 56 -9.00 -8.47 19.85
CA VAL A 56 -8.15 -8.63 18.66
C VAL A 56 -8.86 -8.08 17.42
N GLN A 57 -10.10 -8.50 17.17
CA GLN A 57 -10.91 -8.04 16.03
C GLN A 57 -11.10 -6.51 16.05
N LEU A 58 -11.44 -5.96 17.22
CA LEU A 58 -11.63 -4.52 17.40
C LEU A 58 -10.35 -3.75 17.06
N LEU A 59 -9.21 -4.17 17.58
CA LEU A 59 -7.92 -3.51 17.37
C LEU A 59 -7.44 -3.62 15.92
N LEU A 60 -7.73 -4.73 15.24
CA LEU A 60 -7.37 -4.91 13.84
C LEU A 60 -8.18 -4.02 12.90
N THR A 61 -9.42 -3.69 13.23
CA THR A 61 -10.26 -2.79 12.43
C THR A 61 -9.92 -1.31 12.61
N ALA A 62 -9.31 -0.94 13.72
CA ALA A 62 -9.00 0.46 14.04
C ALA A 62 -8.00 1.11 13.04
N PHE A 63 -6.90 0.40 12.72
CA PHE A 63 -5.88 0.92 11.81
C PHE A 63 -6.45 1.26 10.41
N PRO A 64 -7.18 0.37 9.73
CA PRO A 64 -7.77 0.67 8.44
C PRO A 64 -8.80 1.82 8.48
N ILE A 65 -9.56 1.97 9.56
CA ILE A 65 -10.48 3.10 9.74
C ILE A 65 -9.69 4.42 9.82
N GLY A 66 -8.62 4.44 10.62
CA GLY A 66 -7.70 5.58 10.67
C GLY A 66 -7.07 5.87 9.31
N PHE A 67 -6.64 4.84 8.58
CA PHE A 67 -6.07 4.95 7.25
C PHE A 67 -7.04 5.60 6.26
N LEU A 68 -8.30 5.18 6.25
CA LEU A 68 -9.34 5.80 5.42
C LEU A 68 -9.53 7.28 5.78
N ALA A 69 -9.62 7.61 7.06
CA ALA A 69 -9.74 8.99 7.53
C ALA A 69 -8.53 9.84 7.09
N GLY A 70 -7.32 9.27 7.13
CA GLY A 70 -6.09 9.90 6.64
C GLY A 70 -6.14 10.18 5.13
N CYS A 71 -6.54 9.21 4.32
CA CYS A 71 -6.70 9.38 2.87
C CYS A 71 -7.67 10.52 2.51
N LEU A 72 -8.78 10.63 3.26
CA LEU A 72 -9.81 11.64 3.01
C LEU A 72 -9.38 13.05 3.44
N SER A 73 -8.59 13.16 4.50
CA SER A 73 -8.19 14.44 5.10
C SER A 73 -6.81 14.95 4.68
N ALA A 74 -5.94 14.07 4.16
CA ALA A 74 -4.57 14.41 3.76
C ALA A 74 -4.50 15.62 2.82
N ARG A 75 -5.44 15.70 1.87
CA ARG A 75 -5.53 16.81 0.93
C ARG A 75 -5.78 18.15 1.63
N LEU A 76 -6.65 18.16 2.63
CA LEU A 76 -6.96 19.35 3.42
C LEU A 76 -5.73 19.79 4.25
N LEU A 77 -5.00 18.81 4.82
CA LEU A 77 -3.78 19.10 5.56
C LEU A 77 -2.71 19.72 4.65
N VAL A 78 -2.46 19.12 3.48
CA VAL A 78 -1.48 19.60 2.52
C VAL A 78 -1.83 20.98 1.99
N SER A 79 -3.11 21.25 1.67
CA SER A 79 -3.56 22.56 1.20
C SER A 79 -3.44 23.66 2.25
N ARG A 80 -3.58 23.30 3.54
CA ARG A 80 -3.55 24.26 4.64
C ARG A 80 -2.14 24.52 5.19
N TYR A 81 -1.32 23.49 5.28
CA TYR A 81 -0.01 23.54 5.95
C TYR A 81 1.18 23.34 5.01
N GLY A 82 0.92 22.98 3.75
CA GLY A 82 1.97 22.59 2.81
C GLY A 82 2.49 21.17 3.07
N HIS A 83 3.28 20.67 2.13
CA HIS A 83 3.78 19.27 2.17
C HIS A 83 4.74 19.02 3.34
N GLU A 84 5.65 19.96 3.61
CA GLU A 84 6.65 19.83 4.66
C GLU A 84 6.03 19.71 6.05
N HIS A 85 5.25 20.72 6.44
CA HIS A 85 4.63 20.73 7.77
C HIS A 85 3.64 19.59 7.94
N ALA A 86 2.91 19.20 6.87
CA ALA A 86 2.03 18.05 6.90
C ALA A 86 2.83 16.76 7.14
N PHE A 87 3.96 16.57 6.44
CA PHE A 87 4.83 15.41 6.63
C PHE A 87 5.40 15.32 8.05
N LEU A 88 6.01 16.40 8.52
CA LEU A 88 6.63 16.45 9.85
C LEU A 88 5.60 16.27 10.97
N ALA A 89 4.43 16.93 10.88
CA ALA A 89 3.36 16.79 11.86
C ALA A 89 2.84 15.35 11.94
N VAL A 90 2.64 14.72 10.79
CA VAL A 90 2.13 13.36 10.72
C VAL A 90 3.17 12.33 11.19
N ALA A 91 4.46 12.51 10.85
CA ALA A 91 5.53 11.67 11.35
C ALA A 91 5.70 11.82 12.89
N ALA A 92 5.60 13.04 13.42
CA ALA A 92 5.60 13.28 14.87
C ALA A 92 4.39 12.62 15.54
N PHE A 93 3.21 12.67 14.91
CA PHE A 93 1.99 12.03 15.41
C PHE A 93 2.12 10.51 15.44
N ALA A 94 2.78 9.91 14.42
CA ALA A 94 3.11 8.49 14.41
C ALA A 94 4.10 8.11 15.53
N ALA A 95 5.10 8.96 15.81
CA ALA A 95 6.04 8.76 16.92
C ALA A 95 5.35 8.82 18.29
N CYS A 96 4.46 9.80 18.50
CA CYS A 96 3.64 9.88 19.71
C CYS A 96 2.75 8.63 19.88
N GLY A 97 2.17 8.13 18.77
CA GLY A 97 1.42 6.89 18.76
C GLY A 97 2.28 5.70 19.19
N ALA A 98 3.48 5.56 18.63
CA ALA A 98 4.43 4.49 18.99
C ALA A 98 4.83 4.55 20.48
N CYS A 99 5.08 5.74 21.02
CA CYS A 99 5.35 5.94 22.44
C CYS A 99 4.16 5.48 23.32
N GLY A 100 2.93 5.74 22.88
CA GLY A 100 1.72 5.36 23.62
C GLY A 100 1.60 3.85 23.89
N TYR A 101 2.08 2.99 22.96
CA TYR A 101 2.07 1.54 23.16
C TYR A 101 3.00 1.07 24.28
N MET A 102 4.04 1.85 24.61
CA MET A 102 4.96 1.53 25.70
C MET A 102 4.39 1.90 27.07
N LEU A 103 3.41 2.80 27.13
CA LEU A 103 2.88 3.37 28.37
C LEU A 103 1.72 2.55 28.95
N THR A 104 1.00 1.78 28.13
CA THR A 104 -0.20 1.05 28.59
C THR A 104 -0.56 -0.10 27.66
N GLN A 105 -1.19 -1.11 28.23
CA GLN A 105 -1.76 -2.23 27.50
C GLN A 105 -3.31 -2.19 27.45
N ALA A 106 -3.91 -1.05 27.85
CA ALA A 106 -5.36 -0.92 27.86
C ALA A 106 -5.92 -0.98 26.42
N PRO A 107 -6.85 -1.92 26.10
CA PRO A 107 -7.36 -2.10 24.74
C PRO A 107 -7.99 -0.85 24.14
N ALA A 108 -8.69 -0.05 24.94
CA ALA A 108 -9.30 1.20 24.47
C ALA A 108 -8.25 2.25 24.02
N VAL A 109 -7.11 2.32 24.72
CA VAL A 109 -6.00 3.19 24.33
C VAL A 109 -5.34 2.67 23.06
N TRP A 110 -5.09 1.35 22.99
CA TRP A 110 -4.53 0.75 21.79
C TRP A 110 -5.42 0.93 20.57
N PHE A 111 -6.74 0.90 20.72
CA PHE A 111 -7.68 1.23 19.66
C PHE A 111 -7.47 2.66 19.13
N CYS A 112 -7.38 3.65 20.02
CA CYS A 112 -7.11 5.03 19.62
C CYS A 112 -5.73 5.18 18.96
N LEU A 113 -4.69 4.52 19.49
CA LEU A 113 -3.35 4.54 18.92
C LEU A 113 -3.33 3.92 17.51
N ARG A 114 -4.08 2.86 17.28
CA ARG A 114 -4.23 2.23 15.94
C ARG A 114 -4.93 3.15 14.95
N LEU A 115 -5.98 3.86 15.38
CA LEU A 115 -6.63 4.89 14.54
C LEU A 115 -5.65 6.00 14.16
N ILE A 116 -4.93 6.52 15.14
CA ILE A 116 -3.91 7.57 14.95
C ILE A 116 -2.84 7.10 13.98
N ASN A 117 -2.33 5.90 14.15
CA ASN A 117 -1.28 5.35 13.31
C ASN A 117 -1.75 5.13 11.86
N GLY A 118 -2.95 4.57 11.67
CA GLY A 118 -3.55 4.44 10.34
C GLY A 118 -3.71 5.79 9.64
N PHE A 119 -4.23 6.80 10.36
CA PHE A 119 -4.36 8.17 9.87
C PHE A 119 -3.00 8.76 9.46
N ALA A 120 -2.01 8.61 10.32
CA ALA A 120 -0.68 9.14 10.09
C ALA A 120 -0.03 8.57 8.82
N ILE A 121 -0.03 7.25 8.67
CA ILE A 121 0.64 6.62 7.54
C ILE A 121 -0.08 6.87 6.20
N ALA A 122 -1.41 6.89 6.20
CA ALA A 122 -2.18 7.23 5.00
C ALA A 122 -1.90 8.66 4.54
N THR A 123 -1.89 9.60 5.47
CA THR A 123 -1.56 10.99 5.18
C THR A 123 -0.13 11.11 4.66
N LEU A 124 0.82 10.40 5.25
CA LEU A 124 2.21 10.37 4.81
C LEU A 124 2.35 9.88 3.37
N PHE A 125 1.66 8.82 3.00
CA PHE A 125 1.68 8.30 1.62
C PHE A 125 1.07 9.28 0.62
N VAL A 126 -0.06 9.92 0.96
CA VAL A 126 -0.68 10.93 0.09
C VAL A 126 0.23 12.15 -0.08
N VAL A 127 0.88 12.60 0.99
CA VAL A 127 1.87 13.70 0.93
C VAL A 127 3.04 13.31 0.03
N ALA A 128 3.58 12.10 0.18
CA ALA A 128 4.68 11.58 -0.61
C ALA A 128 4.35 11.49 -2.10
N GLU A 129 3.20 10.90 -2.44
CA GLU A 129 2.74 10.76 -3.82
C GLU A 129 2.46 12.11 -4.48
N SER A 130 1.83 13.02 -3.74
CA SER A 130 1.61 14.40 -4.18
C SER A 130 2.93 15.10 -4.49
N TRP A 131 3.92 14.89 -3.66
CA TRP A 131 5.23 15.48 -3.81
C TRP A 131 6.02 14.95 -4.99
N ILE A 132 6.02 13.64 -5.18
CA ILE A 132 6.60 13.00 -6.37
C ILE A 132 5.97 13.58 -7.64
N ASN A 133 4.65 13.75 -7.63
CA ASN A 133 3.92 14.33 -8.77
C ASN A 133 4.32 15.78 -9.07
N LEU A 134 4.72 16.58 -8.07
CA LEU A 134 5.20 17.95 -8.25
C LEU A 134 6.56 18.03 -8.92
N TYR A 135 7.46 17.11 -8.58
CA TYR A 135 8.83 17.11 -9.12
C TYR A 135 8.99 16.32 -10.42
N ALA A 136 8.06 15.41 -10.70
CA ALA A 136 8.16 14.54 -11.86
C ALA A 136 7.69 15.24 -13.13
N ASP A 137 8.58 15.37 -14.11
CA ASP A 137 8.20 15.70 -15.48
C ASP A 137 7.41 14.52 -16.09
N GLN A 138 6.53 14.79 -17.06
CA GLN A 138 5.73 13.75 -17.73
C GLN A 138 6.57 12.55 -18.23
N LYS A 139 7.82 12.80 -18.66
CA LYS A 139 8.74 11.76 -19.16
C LYS A 139 9.27 10.85 -18.06
N ASN A 140 9.45 11.35 -16.84
CA ASN A 140 10.13 10.66 -15.73
C ASN A 140 9.18 10.22 -14.60
N ARG A 141 7.90 10.61 -14.70
CA ARG A 141 6.90 10.33 -13.65
C ARG A 141 6.79 8.85 -13.33
N GLY A 142 6.77 7.98 -14.34
CA GLY A 142 6.71 6.55 -14.16
C GLY A 142 7.93 5.99 -13.42
N ALA A 143 9.13 6.46 -13.75
CA ALA A 143 10.36 6.03 -13.08
C ALA A 143 10.40 6.44 -11.61
N TYR A 144 9.97 7.66 -11.26
CA TYR A 144 9.90 8.10 -9.86
C TYR A 144 8.82 7.34 -9.07
N PHE A 145 7.69 7.06 -9.69
CA PHE A 145 6.65 6.26 -9.05
C PHE A 145 7.09 4.81 -8.82
N SER A 146 7.80 4.21 -9.78
CA SER A 146 8.40 2.88 -9.62
C SER A 146 9.45 2.86 -8.51
N LEU A 147 10.29 3.90 -8.41
CA LEU A 147 11.25 4.04 -7.32
C LEU A 147 10.55 4.17 -5.97
N TYR A 148 9.48 4.95 -5.89
CA TYR A 148 8.65 5.07 -4.68
C TYR A 148 8.06 3.72 -4.26
N MET A 149 7.51 2.95 -5.19
CA MET A 149 7.00 1.60 -4.91
C MET A 149 8.09 0.64 -4.44
N LEU A 150 9.28 0.73 -5.02
CA LEU A 150 10.44 -0.04 -4.56
C LEU A 150 10.84 0.36 -3.14
N MET A 151 10.87 1.66 -2.82
CA MET A 151 11.19 2.14 -1.47
C MET A 151 10.17 1.68 -0.43
N THR A 152 8.87 1.70 -0.75
CA THR A 152 7.82 1.20 0.17
C THR A 152 7.92 -0.32 0.39
N SER A 153 8.26 -1.08 -0.65
CA SER A 153 8.50 -2.52 -0.52
C SER A 153 9.75 -2.81 0.31
N LEU A 154 10.83 -2.06 0.09
CA LEU A 154 12.06 -2.15 0.86
C LEU A 154 11.82 -1.78 2.33
N ALA A 155 11.00 -0.76 2.60
CA ALA A 155 10.61 -0.39 3.96
C ALA A 155 9.93 -1.54 4.70
N THR A 156 8.99 -2.20 4.04
CA THR A 156 8.28 -3.34 4.62
C THR A 156 9.21 -4.53 4.87
N LEU A 157 10.08 -4.86 3.90
CA LEU A 157 11.08 -5.92 4.07
C LEU A 157 12.06 -5.60 5.20
N SER A 158 12.58 -4.36 5.26
CA SER A 158 13.48 -3.92 6.33
C SER A 158 12.85 -4.04 7.71
N ALA A 159 11.54 -3.76 7.83
CA ALA A 159 10.82 -3.93 9.07
C ALA A 159 10.81 -5.40 9.53
N GLN A 160 10.55 -6.35 8.61
CA GLN A 160 10.57 -7.78 8.96
C GLN A 160 11.96 -8.23 9.41
N LEU A 161 13.01 -7.81 8.67
CA LEU A 161 14.39 -8.12 9.04
C LEU A 161 14.79 -7.54 10.41
N LEU A 162 14.29 -6.35 10.76
CA LEU A 162 14.48 -5.76 12.08
C LEU A 162 13.80 -6.58 13.19
N VAL A 163 12.58 -7.10 12.94
CA VAL A 163 11.89 -7.99 13.89
C VAL A 163 12.66 -9.29 14.06
N GLU A 164 13.13 -9.89 12.96
CA GLU A 164 13.96 -11.12 13.02
C GLU A 164 15.25 -10.88 13.80
N ALA A 165 15.94 -9.78 13.54
CA ALA A 165 17.21 -9.44 14.22
C ALA A 165 17.02 -9.12 15.70
N ALA A 166 15.93 -8.45 16.09
CA ALA A 166 15.62 -8.13 17.48
C ALA A 166 15.09 -9.34 18.27
N GLY A 167 14.55 -10.32 17.56
CA GLY A 167 13.79 -11.44 18.11
C GLY A 167 12.29 -11.08 18.25
N PRO A 168 11.38 -11.89 17.69
CA PRO A 168 9.92 -11.61 17.70
C PRO A 168 9.30 -11.51 19.10
N GLY A 169 9.90 -12.13 20.10
CA GLY A 169 9.49 -12.05 21.52
C GLY A 169 10.20 -10.95 22.32
N SER A 170 10.97 -10.08 21.67
CA SER A 170 11.71 -9.04 22.37
C SER A 170 10.78 -7.97 22.94
N SER A 171 10.99 -7.63 24.23
CA SER A 171 10.29 -6.53 24.91
C SER A 171 10.65 -5.15 24.35
N HIS A 172 11.77 -5.04 23.60
CA HIS A 172 12.29 -3.78 23.05
C HIS A 172 11.75 -3.43 21.66
N LEU A 173 10.84 -4.22 21.09
CA LEU A 173 10.33 -3.97 19.72
C LEU A 173 9.66 -2.59 19.59
N PHE A 174 8.87 -2.15 20.57
CA PHE A 174 8.24 -0.83 20.54
C PHE A 174 9.27 0.31 20.66
N GLU A 175 10.35 0.12 21.40
CA GLU A 175 11.46 1.08 21.50
C GLU A 175 12.18 1.21 20.15
N ILE A 176 12.42 0.09 19.46
CA ILE A 176 13.02 0.08 18.13
C ILE A 176 12.09 0.78 17.13
N VAL A 177 10.77 0.53 17.17
CA VAL A 177 9.77 1.23 16.37
C VAL A 177 9.89 2.75 16.55
N LEU A 178 9.85 3.20 17.81
CA LEU A 178 9.96 4.62 18.14
C LEU A 178 11.28 5.21 17.63
N GLY A 179 12.40 4.51 17.86
CA GLY A 179 13.73 4.91 17.38
C GLY A 179 13.78 5.08 15.86
N VAL A 180 13.23 4.13 15.10
CA VAL A 180 13.19 4.20 13.63
C VAL A 180 12.35 5.38 13.15
N ILE A 181 11.15 5.60 13.73
CA ILE A 181 10.29 6.72 13.34
C ILE A 181 10.97 8.07 13.67
N LEU A 182 11.60 8.19 14.85
CA LEU A 182 12.34 9.39 15.24
C LEU A 182 13.56 9.64 14.35
N CYS A 183 14.29 8.59 13.94
CA CYS A 183 15.37 8.69 12.96
C CYS A 183 14.84 9.23 11.61
N GLY A 184 13.69 8.74 11.14
CA GLY A 184 13.06 9.24 9.92
C GLY A 184 12.64 10.71 10.02
N LEU A 185 12.07 11.11 11.16
CA LEU A 185 11.71 12.50 11.44
C LEU A 185 12.95 13.40 11.50
N ALA A 186 14.00 12.97 12.21
CA ALA A 186 15.28 13.69 12.30
C ALA A 186 15.93 13.82 10.91
N TYR A 187 15.95 12.74 10.14
CA TYR A 187 16.50 12.76 8.78
C TYR A 187 15.74 13.75 7.89
N ALA A 188 14.40 13.74 7.92
CA ALA A 188 13.58 14.66 7.16
C ALA A 188 13.84 16.13 7.55
N ARG A 189 14.07 16.40 8.84
CA ARG A 189 14.33 17.75 9.36
C ARG A 189 15.75 18.25 9.07
N LEU A 190 16.76 17.37 9.14
CA LEU A 190 18.18 17.75 9.02
C LEU A 190 18.66 17.75 7.57
N PHE A 191 18.20 16.82 6.77
CA PHE A 191 18.64 16.59 5.39
C PHE A 191 17.52 16.87 4.36
N GLY A 192 16.32 17.26 4.80
CA GLY A 192 15.25 17.68 3.92
C GLY A 192 15.79 18.73 2.97
N ALA A 193 15.70 18.45 1.65
CA ALA A 193 16.01 19.46 0.64
C ALA A 193 15.16 20.70 0.93
N PRO A 194 15.61 21.92 0.51
CA PRO A 194 14.75 23.06 0.65
C PRO A 194 13.40 22.72 0.01
N TRP A 195 12.43 22.56 0.87
CA TRP A 195 11.06 22.25 0.49
C TRP A 195 10.65 23.37 -0.44
N PRO A 196 10.14 23.08 -1.63
CA PRO A 196 9.76 24.16 -2.52
C PRO A 196 8.79 25.05 -1.78
N ALA A 197 9.14 26.31 -1.65
CA ALA A 197 8.24 27.36 -1.18
C ALA A 197 7.19 27.63 -2.29
N LEU A 198 6.50 26.54 -2.71
CA LEU A 198 5.32 26.65 -3.54
C LEU A 198 4.24 27.23 -2.64
N GLY A 199 3.81 28.45 -2.96
CA GLY A 199 2.72 29.06 -2.23
C GLY A 199 1.56 28.09 -2.10
N VAL A 200 0.85 28.17 -0.99
CA VAL A 200 -0.31 27.31 -0.64
C VAL A 200 -1.28 27.14 -1.83
N SER A 201 -1.34 28.13 -2.74
CA SER A 201 -2.13 28.10 -3.98
C SER A 201 -1.65 27.08 -4.99
N ALA A 202 -0.32 26.93 -5.21
CA ALA A 202 0.22 25.96 -6.16
C ALA A 202 0.13 24.52 -5.62
N ALA A 203 0.23 24.34 -4.29
CA ALA A 203 -0.02 23.05 -3.65
C ALA A 203 -1.49 22.62 -3.80
N ALA A 204 -2.43 23.55 -3.77
CA ALA A 204 -3.85 23.29 -4.01
C ALA A 204 -4.12 22.87 -5.46
N GLU A 205 -3.43 23.44 -6.43
CA GLU A 205 -3.56 23.10 -7.85
C GLU A 205 -2.95 21.74 -8.20
N THR A 206 -1.84 21.36 -7.58
CA THR A 206 -1.14 20.09 -7.87
C THR A 206 -1.73 18.90 -7.13
N VAL A 207 -2.33 19.10 -5.97
CA VAL A 207 -3.19 18.07 -5.32
C VAL A 207 -4.52 17.94 -6.09
N GLY A 208 -4.58 18.52 -7.30
CA GLY A 208 -5.75 18.59 -8.15
C GLY A 208 -6.85 19.40 -7.46
N THR A 209 -6.93 20.70 -7.74
CA THR A 209 -8.13 21.52 -7.55
C THR A 209 -9.25 21.08 -8.50
N GLY A 210 -9.38 19.78 -8.71
CA GLY A 210 -10.70 19.29 -8.96
C GLY A 210 -11.49 19.69 -7.72
N SER A 211 -11.98 20.95 -7.69
CA SER A 211 -13.13 21.26 -6.91
C SER A 211 -13.99 20.01 -6.95
N VAL A 212 -14.40 19.52 -5.78
CA VAL A 212 -15.47 18.55 -5.71
C VAL A 212 -16.71 19.29 -6.24
N HIS A 213 -16.69 19.65 -7.52
CA HIS A 213 -17.87 19.82 -8.28
C HIS A 213 -18.46 18.42 -8.39
N LEU A 214 -19.42 18.15 -7.51
CA LEU A 214 -20.25 16.95 -7.48
C LEU A 214 -20.92 16.63 -8.85
N ARG A 215 -20.62 17.40 -9.89
CA ARG A 215 -21.31 17.34 -11.20
C ARG A 215 -20.68 16.39 -12.23
N HIS A 216 -19.41 15.96 -12.10
CA HIS A 216 -18.82 14.93 -12.97
C HIS A 216 -17.90 14.00 -12.17
N ARG A 217 -18.47 13.25 -11.24
CA ARG A 217 -17.78 12.13 -10.63
C ARG A 217 -17.69 11.00 -11.66
N PHE A 218 -16.51 10.78 -12.22
CA PHE A 218 -16.17 9.48 -12.75
C PHE A 218 -16.13 8.51 -11.55
N GLY A 219 -17.24 7.89 -11.27
CA GLY A 219 -17.46 7.09 -10.08
C GLY A 219 -16.83 5.70 -10.23
N VAL A 220 -16.59 5.02 -9.10
CA VAL A 220 -16.20 3.60 -9.04
C VAL A 220 -17.14 2.74 -9.91
N TRP A 221 -18.40 3.08 -10.03
CA TRP A 221 -19.40 2.40 -10.87
C TRP A 221 -19.10 2.51 -12.37
N GLN A 222 -18.65 3.66 -12.84
CA GLN A 222 -18.24 3.84 -14.24
C GLN A 222 -16.94 3.08 -14.52
N LEU A 223 -16.03 3.06 -13.56
CA LEU A 223 -14.82 2.26 -13.64
C LEU A 223 -15.14 0.75 -13.62
N ALA A 224 -16.10 0.32 -12.79
CA ALA A 224 -16.57 -1.07 -12.77
C ALA A 224 -17.20 -1.51 -14.10
N ALA A 225 -17.87 -0.60 -14.79
CA ALA A 225 -18.43 -0.88 -16.12
C ALA A 225 -17.33 -0.97 -17.20
N LEU A 226 -16.32 -0.09 -17.15
CA LEU A 226 -15.21 -0.03 -18.12
C LEU A 226 -14.13 -1.09 -17.87
N ALA A 227 -13.74 -1.27 -16.62
CA ALA A 227 -12.62 -2.11 -16.22
C ALA A 227 -12.95 -2.91 -14.94
N PRO A 228 -13.90 -3.83 -14.97
CA PRO A 228 -14.33 -4.57 -13.77
C PRO A 228 -13.17 -5.34 -13.11
N VAL A 229 -12.23 -5.86 -13.89
CA VAL A 229 -11.06 -6.55 -13.37
C VAL A 229 -10.17 -5.63 -12.53
N THR A 230 -10.09 -4.34 -12.83
CA THR A 230 -9.35 -3.37 -12.01
C THR A 230 -10.00 -3.21 -10.64
N VAL A 231 -11.33 -3.09 -10.59
CA VAL A 231 -12.07 -2.91 -9.33
C VAL A 231 -11.85 -4.11 -8.41
N VAL A 232 -12.01 -5.32 -8.95
CA VAL A 232 -11.79 -6.56 -8.19
C VAL A 232 -10.31 -6.72 -7.81
N GLY A 233 -9.38 -6.43 -8.73
CA GLY A 233 -7.94 -6.55 -8.49
C GLY A 233 -7.43 -5.59 -7.42
N VAL A 234 -7.88 -4.34 -7.42
CA VAL A 234 -7.50 -3.35 -6.42
C VAL A 234 -8.08 -3.68 -5.04
N PHE A 235 -9.35 -4.13 -4.98
CA PHE A 235 -9.95 -4.61 -3.74
C PHE A 235 -9.18 -5.82 -3.18
N GLN A 236 -8.88 -6.82 -4.02
CA GLN A 236 -8.09 -7.99 -3.67
C GLN A 236 -6.69 -7.62 -3.16
N ALA A 237 -6.04 -6.66 -3.80
CA ALA A 237 -4.73 -6.20 -3.37
C ALA A 237 -4.77 -5.57 -1.96
N GLY A 238 -5.79 -4.75 -1.66
CA GLY A 238 -6.03 -4.23 -0.31
C GLY A 238 -6.29 -5.35 0.69
N MET A 239 -7.19 -6.26 0.35
CA MET A 239 -7.52 -7.43 1.16
C MET A 239 -6.27 -8.25 1.51
N THR A 240 -5.45 -8.58 0.53
CA THR A 240 -4.24 -9.39 0.73
C THR A 240 -3.19 -8.65 1.55
N ASN A 241 -2.93 -7.39 1.20
CA ASN A 241 -1.88 -6.62 1.85
C ASN A 241 -2.11 -6.57 3.37
N MET A 242 -3.27 -6.11 3.81
CA MET A 242 -3.54 -5.99 5.24
C MET A 242 -3.57 -7.34 5.95
N ASN A 243 -4.22 -8.34 5.37
CA ASN A 243 -4.35 -9.64 6.03
C ASN A 243 -3.01 -10.36 6.18
N VAL A 244 -2.14 -10.35 5.18
CA VAL A 244 -0.86 -11.06 5.31
C VAL A 244 0.00 -10.45 6.41
N TYR A 245 0.09 -9.12 6.49
CA TYR A 245 0.93 -8.48 7.52
C TYR A 245 0.33 -8.53 8.93
N THR A 246 -0.99 -8.65 9.07
CA THR A 246 -1.64 -8.61 10.39
C THR A 246 -2.15 -9.97 10.86
N MET A 247 -2.61 -10.82 9.92
CA MET A 247 -3.21 -12.10 10.29
C MET A 247 -2.23 -13.26 10.25
N THR A 248 -1.09 -13.16 9.52
CA THR A 248 -0.13 -14.27 9.46
C THR A 248 0.46 -14.63 10.83
N PRO A 249 0.81 -13.69 11.73
CA PRO A 249 1.24 -14.05 13.08
C PRO A 249 0.17 -14.82 13.86
N ILE A 250 -1.09 -14.40 13.79
CA ILE A 250 -2.23 -15.04 14.45
C ILE A 250 -2.49 -16.43 13.83
N TYR A 251 -2.40 -16.54 12.50
CA TYR A 251 -2.51 -17.81 11.79
C TYR A 251 -1.40 -18.79 12.23
N ALA A 252 -0.15 -18.32 12.25
CA ALA A 252 1.02 -19.12 12.59
C ALA A 252 0.90 -19.70 14.01
N GLU A 253 0.53 -18.87 14.98
CA GLU A 253 0.26 -19.30 16.34
C GLU A 253 -0.81 -20.40 16.39
N ARG A 254 -1.94 -20.19 15.73
CA ARG A 254 -3.07 -21.14 15.70
C ARG A 254 -2.76 -22.48 15.01
N VAL A 255 -1.78 -22.53 14.13
CA VAL A 255 -1.30 -23.78 13.52
C VAL A 255 -0.08 -24.36 14.22
N GLY A 256 0.31 -23.79 15.37
CA GLY A 256 1.39 -24.28 16.23
C GLY A 256 2.80 -23.90 15.76
N LEU A 257 2.93 -22.87 14.93
CA LEU A 257 4.22 -22.29 14.57
C LEU A 257 4.62 -21.22 15.59
N ASP A 258 5.92 -21.09 15.81
CA ASP A 258 6.46 -20.05 16.67
C ASP A 258 6.44 -18.66 16.01
N ALA A 259 6.63 -17.61 16.81
CA ALA A 259 6.62 -16.24 16.35
C ALA A 259 7.76 -15.94 15.34
N ALA A 260 8.90 -16.62 15.47
CA ALA A 260 10.01 -16.46 14.51
C ALA A 260 9.61 -17.00 13.13
N SER A 261 8.98 -18.16 13.07
CA SER A 261 8.42 -18.71 11.82
C SER A 261 7.39 -17.78 11.20
N ALA A 262 6.50 -17.17 12.00
CA ALA A 262 5.52 -16.21 11.52
C ALA A 262 6.17 -15.01 10.81
N VAL A 263 7.20 -14.42 11.42
CA VAL A 263 7.95 -13.29 10.84
C VAL A 263 8.68 -13.70 9.57
N THR A 264 9.30 -14.89 9.56
CA THR A 264 10.01 -15.41 8.40
C THR A 264 9.06 -15.66 7.21
N LEU A 265 7.82 -16.12 7.45
CA LEU A 265 6.79 -16.25 6.41
C LEU A 265 6.40 -14.90 5.81
N VAL A 266 6.20 -13.88 6.62
CA VAL A 266 5.89 -12.51 6.16
C VAL A 266 7.09 -11.89 5.42
N THR A 267 8.30 -12.18 5.88
CA THR A 267 9.56 -11.79 5.19
C THR A 267 9.65 -12.42 3.81
N ALA A 268 9.39 -13.73 3.70
CA ALA A 268 9.38 -14.46 2.43
C ALA A 268 8.33 -13.87 1.45
N PHE A 269 7.12 -13.58 1.94
CA PHE A 269 6.07 -12.93 1.17
C PHE A 269 6.51 -11.55 0.65
N SER A 270 7.07 -10.72 1.52
CA SER A 270 7.55 -9.37 1.18
C SER A 270 8.68 -9.40 0.16
N LEU A 271 9.64 -10.32 0.34
CA LEU A 271 10.76 -10.52 -0.56
C LEU A 271 10.29 -10.99 -1.94
N GLY A 272 9.37 -11.94 -1.98
CA GLY A 272 8.75 -12.41 -3.23
C GLY A 272 8.10 -11.28 -4.01
N GLY A 273 7.29 -10.46 -3.34
CA GLY A 273 6.65 -9.30 -3.94
C GLY A 273 7.65 -8.25 -4.46
N MET A 274 8.65 -7.91 -3.64
CA MET A 274 9.67 -6.94 -4.03
C MET A 274 10.45 -7.39 -5.27
N LEU A 275 10.90 -8.63 -5.31
CA LEU A 275 11.65 -9.16 -6.45
C LEU A 275 10.81 -9.33 -7.71
N ALA A 276 9.53 -9.59 -7.57
CA ALA A 276 8.60 -9.76 -8.70
C ALA A 276 8.17 -8.43 -9.34
N GLN A 277 8.27 -7.30 -8.63
CA GLN A 277 7.77 -6.01 -9.15
C GLN A 277 8.38 -5.62 -10.49
N ALA A 278 9.71 -5.71 -10.63
CA ALA A 278 10.40 -5.33 -11.86
C ALA A 278 10.08 -6.29 -13.03
N PRO A 279 10.20 -7.62 -12.90
CA PRO A 279 9.87 -8.54 -13.98
C PRO A 279 8.39 -8.53 -14.35
N VAL A 280 7.48 -8.43 -13.37
CA VAL A 280 6.04 -8.35 -13.67
C VAL A 280 5.68 -7.00 -14.32
N GLY A 281 6.27 -5.91 -13.87
CA GLY A 281 6.12 -4.61 -14.52
C GLY A 281 6.56 -4.65 -15.99
N TRP A 282 7.74 -5.20 -16.27
CA TRP A 282 8.24 -5.39 -17.61
C TRP A 282 7.33 -6.29 -18.48
N LEU A 283 6.80 -7.35 -17.88
CA LEU A 283 5.86 -8.25 -18.55
C LEU A 283 4.52 -7.55 -18.83
N SER A 284 4.01 -6.75 -17.91
CA SER A 284 2.78 -5.96 -18.03
C SER A 284 2.81 -4.96 -19.20
N ASP A 285 4.00 -4.51 -19.62
CA ASP A 285 4.15 -3.61 -20.76
C ASP A 285 4.21 -4.36 -22.12
N ARG A 286 4.37 -5.69 -22.11
CA ARG A 286 4.56 -6.51 -23.32
C ARG A 286 3.43 -7.48 -23.61
N VAL A 287 2.66 -7.86 -22.59
CA VAL A 287 1.52 -8.77 -22.75
C VAL A 287 0.21 -8.04 -22.44
N ASP A 288 -0.91 -8.62 -22.87
CA ASP A 288 -2.22 -8.11 -22.46
C ASP A 288 -2.36 -8.19 -20.95
N ARG A 289 -2.53 -7.02 -20.30
CA ARG A 289 -2.66 -6.90 -18.85
C ARG A 289 -3.82 -7.72 -18.29
N ARG A 290 -4.85 -7.99 -19.09
CA ARG A 290 -5.99 -8.85 -18.70
C ARG A 290 -5.56 -10.31 -18.58
N LEU A 291 -4.72 -10.80 -19.49
CA LEU A 291 -4.14 -12.13 -19.41
C LEU A 291 -3.19 -12.26 -18.21
N LEU A 292 -2.42 -11.22 -17.94
CA LEU A 292 -1.54 -11.20 -16.79
C LEU A 292 -2.33 -11.23 -15.48
N LEU A 293 -3.40 -10.44 -15.35
CA LEU A 293 -4.31 -10.47 -14.19
C LEU A 293 -5.04 -11.81 -14.05
N LEU A 294 -5.42 -12.44 -15.15
CA LEU A 294 -5.98 -13.80 -15.15
C LEU A 294 -4.98 -14.81 -14.58
N ALA A 295 -3.75 -14.78 -15.09
CA ALA A 295 -2.68 -15.69 -14.62
C ALA A 295 -2.34 -15.45 -13.15
N GLN A 296 -2.25 -14.19 -12.72
CA GLN A 296 -2.03 -13.81 -11.31
C GLN A 296 -3.18 -14.26 -10.40
N GLY A 297 -4.43 -14.07 -10.83
CA GLY A 297 -5.60 -14.50 -10.08
C GLY A 297 -5.65 -16.04 -9.91
N LEU A 298 -5.40 -16.81 -10.97
CA LEU A 298 -5.36 -18.26 -10.90
C LEU A 298 -4.18 -18.76 -10.05
N ALA A 299 -2.99 -18.21 -10.27
CA ALA A 299 -1.80 -18.56 -9.48
C ALA A 299 -2.00 -18.21 -7.99
N GLY A 300 -2.54 -17.03 -7.69
CA GLY A 300 -2.83 -16.62 -6.30
C GLY A 300 -3.84 -17.54 -5.62
N ALA A 301 -4.93 -17.90 -6.32
CA ALA A 301 -5.93 -18.83 -5.81
C ALA A 301 -5.33 -20.22 -5.56
N GLY A 302 -4.53 -20.75 -6.50
CA GLY A 302 -3.86 -22.04 -6.37
C GLY A 302 -2.87 -22.08 -5.21
N LEU A 303 -2.05 -21.01 -5.05
CA LEU A 303 -1.11 -20.88 -3.93
C LEU A 303 -1.82 -20.82 -2.59
N CYS A 304 -2.88 -20.02 -2.48
CA CYS A 304 -3.71 -19.96 -1.27
C CYS A 304 -4.36 -21.31 -0.96
N ALA A 305 -4.88 -22.02 -1.96
CA ALA A 305 -5.45 -23.34 -1.76
C ALA A 305 -4.39 -24.35 -1.28
N THR A 306 -3.16 -24.27 -1.78
CA THR A 306 -2.05 -25.11 -1.34
C THR A 306 -1.62 -24.79 0.09
N ILE A 307 -1.54 -23.50 0.45
CA ILE A 307 -1.24 -23.06 1.83
C ILE A 307 -2.34 -23.50 2.81
N ALA A 308 -3.61 -23.44 2.37
CA ALA A 308 -4.76 -23.86 3.16
C ALA A 308 -4.92 -25.39 3.26
N TRP A 309 -4.16 -26.16 2.50
CA TRP A 309 -4.28 -27.63 2.50
C TRP A 309 -3.93 -28.18 3.88
N PRO A 310 -4.80 -28.99 4.51
CA PRO A 310 -4.55 -29.56 5.82
C PRO A 310 -3.40 -30.58 5.77
N GLY A 311 -2.36 -30.36 6.56
CA GLY A 311 -1.22 -31.29 6.65
C GLY A 311 0.08 -30.57 7.04
N PRO A 312 1.07 -31.31 7.52
CA PRO A 312 2.37 -30.74 7.84
C PRO A 312 3.09 -30.37 6.53
N HIS A 313 3.28 -29.07 6.31
CA HIS A 313 4.14 -28.60 5.25
C HIS A 313 5.61 -28.58 5.73
N PRO A 314 6.55 -29.16 4.97
CA PRO A 314 7.97 -28.91 5.24
C PRO A 314 8.24 -27.41 5.26
N GLN A 315 8.98 -26.90 6.23
CA GLN A 315 9.21 -25.46 6.44
C GLN A 315 9.68 -24.76 5.15
N ILE A 316 10.59 -25.40 4.40
CA ILE A 316 11.11 -24.84 3.15
C ILE A 316 10.03 -24.69 2.07
N LEU A 317 9.12 -25.65 1.99
CA LEU A 317 7.98 -25.58 1.05
C LEU A 317 7.04 -24.44 1.45
N PHE A 318 6.78 -24.30 2.74
CA PHE A 318 5.88 -23.26 3.26
C PHE A 318 6.44 -21.86 3.01
N LEU A 319 7.75 -21.66 3.23
CA LEU A 319 8.46 -20.43 2.86
C LEU A 319 8.40 -20.16 1.34
N GLY A 320 8.62 -21.19 0.52
CA GLY A 320 8.50 -21.08 -0.94
C GLY A 320 7.10 -20.69 -1.40
N LEU A 321 6.06 -21.23 -0.77
CA LEU A 321 4.66 -20.87 -1.07
C LEU A 321 4.35 -19.42 -0.71
N PHE A 322 4.80 -18.94 0.47
CA PHE A 322 4.62 -17.54 0.86
C PHE A 322 5.41 -16.58 -0.05
N PHE A 323 6.63 -16.94 -0.42
CA PHE A 323 7.43 -16.19 -1.38
C PHE A 323 6.71 -16.08 -2.75
N ALA A 324 6.25 -17.22 -3.30
CA ALA A 324 5.53 -17.24 -4.56
C ALA A 324 4.20 -16.48 -4.48
N TYR A 325 3.49 -16.59 -3.35
CA TYR A 325 2.26 -15.85 -3.12
C TYR A 325 2.53 -14.33 -3.07
N GLY A 326 3.59 -13.90 -2.41
CA GLY A 326 4.02 -12.51 -2.41
C GLY A 326 4.34 -11.97 -3.80
N ALA A 327 5.06 -12.76 -4.61
CA ALA A 327 5.41 -12.43 -5.98
C ALA A 327 4.18 -12.17 -6.86
N VAL A 328 3.12 -12.95 -6.64
CA VAL A 328 1.85 -12.81 -7.37
C VAL A 328 0.99 -11.69 -6.78
N ALA A 329 0.73 -11.71 -5.49
CA ALA A 329 -0.28 -10.89 -4.84
C ALA A 329 0.09 -9.39 -4.79
N LEU A 330 1.37 -9.07 -4.47
CA LEU A 330 1.82 -7.67 -4.38
C LEU A 330 1.98 -7.00 -5.75
N THR A 331 1.95 -7.76 -6.83
CA THR A 331 2.04 -7.25 -8.20
C THR A 331 0.67 -7.07 -8.87
N ILE A 332 -0.44 -7.57 -8.29
CA ILE A 332 -1.79 -7.36 -8.81
C ILE A 332 -2.15 -5.87 -8.85
N TYR A 333 -1.88 -5.12 -7.78
CA TYR A 333 -2.23 -3.71 -7.68
C TYR A 333 -1.62 -2.86 -8.81
N PRO A 334 -0.28 -2.85 -9.02
CA PRO A 334 0.31 -2.05 -10.08
C PRO A 334 -0.16 -2.46 -11.48
N VAL A 335 -0.38 -3.75 -11.74
CA VAL A 335 -0.91 -4.22 -13.04
C VAL A 335 -2.36 -3.76 -13.24
N ALA A 336 -3.21 -3.85 -12.21
CA ALA A 336 -4.59 -3.39 -12.26
C ALA A 336 -4.70 -1.88 -12.49
N ILE A 337 -3.87 -1.08 -11.83
CA ILE A 337 -3.79 0.38 -12.04
C ILE A 337 -3.29 0.71 -13.45
N ALA A 338 -2.24 0.01 -13.94
CA ALA A 338 -1.73 0.20 -15.28
C ALA A 338 -2.79 -0.14 -16.35
N TYR A 339 -3.61 -1.17 -16.10
CA TYR A 339 -4.74 -1.51 -16.97
C TYR A 339 -5.81 -0.42 -16.94
N ALA A 340 -6.23 0.06 -15.76
CA ALA A 340 -7.20 1.16 -15.65
C ALA A 340 -6.72 2.40 -16.40
N ASN A 341 -5.48 2.79 -16.20
CA ASN A 341 -4.89 3.96 -16.85
C ASN A 341 -4.85 3.84 -18.38
N SER A 342 -4.76 2.63 -18.93
CA SER A 342 -4.82 2.40 -20.38
C SER A 342 -6.23 2.55 -20.97
N GLN A 343 -7.28 2.47 -20.13
CA GLN A 343 -8.69 2.58 -20.54
C GLN A 343 -9.26 3.99 -20.33
N LEU A 344 -8.54 4.85 -19.61
CA LEU A 344 -9.03 6.16 -19.19
C LEU A 344 -8.33 7.30 -19.93
N ASP A 345 -9.11 8.32 -20.27
CA ASP A 345 -8.55 9.59 -20.72
C ASP A 345 -7.85 10.31 -19.55
N SER A 346 -6.79 11.09 -19.89
CA SER A 346 -5.99 11.83 -18.90
C SER A 346 -6.82 12.71 -17.95
N ARG A 347 -7.98 13.21 -18.40
CA ARG A 347 -8.91 14.03 -17.62
C ARG A 347 -9.57 13.26 -16.47
N HIS A 348 -9.79 11.95 -16.63
CA HIS A 348 -10.47 11.09 -15.67
C HIS A 348 -9.51 10.30 -14.75
N MET A 349 -8.22 10.26 -15.09
CA MET A 349 -7.21 9.49 -14.34
C MET A 349 -7.11 9.90 -12.87
N VAL A 350 -7.14 11.20 -12.57
CA VAL A 350 -7.04 11.71 -11.19
C VAL A 350 -8.26 11.33 -10.35
N SER A 351 -9.46 11.43 -10.96
CA SER A 351 -10.71 11.05 -10.28
C SER A 351 -10.80 9.54 -10.05
N ALA A 352 -10.38 8.75 -11.03
CA ALA A 352 -10.35 7.29 -10.95
C ALA A 352 -9.35 6.79 -9.89
N SER A 353 -8.15 7.40 -9.82
CA SER A 353 -7.14 7.04 -8.82
C SER A 353 -7.66 7.20 -7.38
N GLY A 354 -8.40 8.28 -7.09
CA GLY A 354 -9.03 8.46 -5.78
C GLY A 354 -10.06 7.37 -5.45
N GLY A 355 -10.86 6.97 -6.45
CA GLY A 355 -11.84 5.88 -6.30
C GLY A 355 -11.18 4.52 -6.09
N LEU A 356 -10.06 4.25 -6.79
CA LEU A 356 -9.30 3.02 -6.64
C LEU A 356 -8.62 2.94 -5.27
N LEU A 357 -8.06 4.05 -4.77
CA LEU A 357 -7.48 4.09 -3.43
C LEU A 357 -8.53 3.86 -2.34
N LEU A 358 -9.73 4.43 -2.50
CA LEU A 358 -10.87 4.12 -1.62
C LEU A 358 -11.20 2.63 -1.62
N LEU A 359 -11.27 2.01 -2.79
CA LEU A 359 -11.59 0.60 -2.94
C LEU A 359 -10.51 -0.30 -2.30
N TYR A 360 -9.25 0.04 -2.51
CA TYR A 360 -8.11 -0.59 -1.82
C TYR A 360 -8.25 -0.47 -0.29
N SER A 361 -8.62 0.71 0.20
CA SER A 361 -8.83 0.96 1.63
C SER A 361 -10.00 0.16 2.19
N ILE A 362 -11.10 0.01 1.44
CA ILE A 362 -12.24 -0.83 1.83
C ILE A 362 -11.80 -2.30 1.97
N GLY A 363 -10.99 -2.82 1.03
CA GLY A 363 -10.39 -4.14 1.14
C GLY A 363 -9.54 -4.29 2.41
N ASN A 364 -8.71 -3.30 2.72
CA ASN A 364 -7.92 -3.27 3.94
C ASN A 364 -8.77 -3.24 5.23
N ILE A 365 -9.90 -2.53 5.23
CA ILE A 365 -10.74 -2.33 6.42
C ILE A 365 -11.57 -3.57 6.72
N MET A 366 -12.28 -4.08 5.72
CA MET A 366 -13.32 -5.08 5.94
C MET A 366 -12.78 -6.47 6.20
N THR A 367 -11.60 -6.79 5.67
CA THR A 367 -11.18 -8.18 5.53
C THR A 367 -10.41 -8.76 6.72
N PRO A 368 -9.62 -8.02 7.53
CA PRO A 368 -8.99 -8.59 8.72
C PRO A 368 -10.01 -9.05 9.78
N GLY A 369 -11.04 -8.24 10.04
CA GLY A 369 -12.13 -8.64 10.92
C GLY A 369 -12.90 -9.87 10.40
N ALA A 370 -13.21 -9.88 9.10
CA ALA A 370 -13.86 -11.03 8.46
C ALA A 370 -12.97 -12.28 8.51
N ALA A 371 -11.66 -12.14 8.27
CA ALA A 371 -10.69 -13.23 8.37
C ALA A 371 -10.63 -13.81 9.78
N ALA A 372 -10.57 -12.95 10.81
CA ALA A 372 -10.55 -13.37 12.19
C ALA A 372 -11.80 -14.19 12.54
N VAL A 373 -13.00 -13.69 12.19
CA VAL A 373 -14.28 -14.41 12.41
C VAL A 373 -14.29 -15.76 11.68
N LEU A 374 -13.85 -15.81 10.43
CA LEU A 374 -13.81 -17.06 9.66
C LEU A 374 -12.83 -18.06 10.27
N MET A 375 -11.67 -17.59 10.74
CA MET A 375 -10.69 -18.42 11.43
C MET A 375 -11.24 -18.98 12.76
N ASP A 376 -12.07 -18.21 13.45
CA ASP A 376 -12.71 -18.65 14.71
C ASP A 376 -13.81 -19.69 14.46
N TRP A 377 -14.63 -19.51 13.42
CA TRP A 377 -15.79 -20.38 13.16
C TRP A 377 -15.44 -21.69 12.46
N PHE A 378 -14.41 -21.68 11.59
CA PHE A 378 -14.08 -22.85 10.78
C PHE A 378 -12.71 -23.43 11.16
N ALA A 379 -11.63 -22.77 10.78
CA ALA A 379 -10.27 -23.19 11.05
C ALA A 379 -9.28 -22.08 10.66
N PRO A 380 -8.03 -22.09 11.18
CA PRO A 380 -7.01 -21.09 10.80
C PRO A 380 -6.81 -20.96 9.28
N GLN A 381 -6.95 -22.05 8.52
CA GLN A 381 -6.83 -22.09 7.06
C GLN A 381 -7.86 -21.23 6.34
N ALA A 382 -8.96 -20.84 6.98
CA ALA A 382 -9.99 -19.98 6.41
C ALA A 382 -9.45 -18.61 5.96
N LEU A 383 -8.35 -18.15 6.58
CA LEU A 383 -7.61 -16.98 6.11
C LEU A 383 -7.22 -17.10 4.64
N PHE A 384 -6.52 -18.19 4.28
CA PHE A 384 -6.05 -18.38 2.91
C PHE A 384 -7.17 -18.78 1.94
N LEU A 385 -8.24 -19.42 2.42
CA LEU A 385 -9.44 -19.63 1.60
C LEU A 385 -10.13 -18.32 1.27
N LEU A 386 -10.21 -17.37 2.20
CA LEU A 386 -10.71 -16.03 1.95
C LEU A 386 -9.85 -15.28 0.93
N LEU A 387 -8.53 -15.27 1.10
CA LEU A 387 -7.59 -14.61 0.19
C LEU A 387 -7.60 -15.26 -1.19
N GLY A 388 -7.67 -16.58 -1.25
CA GLY A 388 -7.74 -17.35 -2.49
C GLY A 388 -9.05 -17.12 -3.25
N SER A 389 -10.19 -17.00 -2.55
CA SER A 389 -11.47 -16.68 -3.17
C SER A 389 -11.45 -15.31 -3.85
N GLY A 390 -10.84 -14.31 -3.22
CA GLY A 390 -10.65 -13.00 -3.81
C GLY A 390 -9.72 -13.03 -5.04
N ALA A 391 -8.61 -13.77 -4.97
CA ALA A 391 -7.72 -13.98 -6.12
C ALA A 391 -8.45 -14.70 -7.28
N PHE A 392 -9.28 -15.69 -6.97
CA PHE A 392 -10.12 -16.37 -7.96
C PHE A 392 -11.13 -15.43 -8.61
N LEU A 393 -11.74 -14.51 -7.84
CA LEU A 393 -12.63 -13.49 -8.39
C LEU A 393 -11.89 -12.53 -9.35
N VAL A 394 -10.61 -12.22 -9.10
CA VAL A 394 -9.77 -11.49 -10.08
C VAL A 394 -9.65 -12.27 -11.38
N ALA A 395 -9.39 -13.58 -11.31
CA ALA A 395 -9.29 -14.43 -12.49
C ALA A 395 -10.63 -14.47 -13.26
N VAL A 396 -11.75 -14.65 -12.57
CA VAL A 396 -13.09 -14.63 -13.19
C VAL A 396 -13.37 -13.28 -13.86
N ALA A 397 -13.10 -12.17 -13.17
CA ALA A 397 -13.28 -10.83 -13.72
C ALA A 397 -12.40 -10.58 -14.95
N ALA A 398 -11.15 -11.09 -14.94
CA ALA A 398 -10.24 -11.01 -16.07
C ALA A 398 -10.74 -11.84 -17.27
N CYS A 399 -11.21 -13.04 -17.03
CA CYS A 399 -11.80 -13.93 -18.05
C CYS A 399 -13.03 -13.28 -18.71
N LEU A 400 -13.95 -12.74 -17.89
CA LEU A 400 -15.13 -12.02 -18.39
C LEU A 400 -14.76 -10.75 -19.17
N ASN A 401 -13.66 -10.10 -18.79
CA ASN A 401 -13.17 -8.92 -19.50
C ASN A 401 -12.48 -9.29 -20.84
N LEU A 402 -11.85 -10.46 -20.92
CA LEU A 402 -11.27 -10.99 -22.15
C LEU A 402 -12.34 -11.39 -23.17
N SER A 403 -13.47 -11.96 -22.71
CA SER A 403 -14.59 -12.36 -23.57
C SER A 403 -15.36 -11.16 -24.16
N ARG A 404 -15.27 -9.99 -23.51
CA ARG A 404 -15.77 -8.75 -24.10
C ARG A 404 -14.80 -8.33 -25.20
N ARG A 405 -15.23 -8.37 -26.46
CA ARG A 405 -14.45 -7.86 -27.60
C ARG A 405 -13.92 -6.46 -27.26
N PRO A 406 -12.65 -6.15 -27.57
CA PRO A 406 -12.22 -4.76 -27.50
C PRO A 406 -13.17 -3.97 -28.39
N SER A 407 -13.92 -3.04 -27.82
CA SER A 407 -14.65 -2.05 -28.60
C SER A 407 -13.59 -1.29 -29.36
N GLY A 408 -13.38 -1.68 -30.63
CA GLY A 408 -12.43 -1.06 -31.51
C GLY A 408 -12.70 0.45 -31.50
N GLY A 409 -11.70 1.23 -31.06
CA GLY A 409 -11.59 2.63 -31.37
C GLY A 409 -12.70 3.60 -30.93
N THR A 410 -13.60 3.22 -30.03
CA THR A 410 -14.56 4.15 -29.45
C THR A 410 -13.98 4.74 -28.18
N LYS A 411 -13.08 5.72 -28.34
CA LYS A 411 -12.97 6.77 -27.32
C LYS A 411 -14.37 7.29 -27.14
N LEU A 412 -14.95 7.08 -25.96
CA LEU A 412 -16.28 7.59 -25.65
C LEU A 412 -16.24 9.11 -25.82
N CYS A 413 -16.65 9.59 -26.97
CA CYS A 413 -17.15 10.94 -27.16
C CYS A 413 -18.48 11.01 -26.39
N LEU A 414 -18.41 11.24 -25.09
CA LEU A 414 -19.48 11.79 -24.31
C LEU A 414 -19.44 13.31 -24.50
N GLU A 415 -19.62 13.75 -25.74
CA GLU A 415 -19.98 15.12 -26.04
C GLU A 415 -21.50 15.25 -26.00
N SER A 416 -21.92 16.09 -25.07
CA SER A 416 -23.05 17.02 -25.15
C SER A 416 -23.93 16.87 -26.39
N GLY A 417 -25.23 16.72 -26.17
CA GLY A 417 -26.27 16.81 -27.18
C GLY A 417 -26.04 17.92 -28.19
N GLY A 418 -26.14 17.54 -29.44
CA GLY A 418 -26.14 18.44 -30.58
C GLY A 418 -25.39 17.82 -31.75
N CYS A 419 -26.04 16.96 -32.49
CA CYS A 419 -25.80 16.78 -33.92
C CYS A 419 -27.18 16.95 -34.58
N GLU A 420 -27.37 18.13 -35.20
CA GLU A 420 -28.23 18.23 -36.36
C GLU A 420 -27.55 17.56 -37.55
#